data_5f7d0a3b60338a6be7c3947aa420fc3d
#
_entry.id   5f7d0a3b60338a6be7c3947aa420fc3d
#
_cell.length_a   1.000
_cell.length_b   1.000
_cell.length_c   1.000
_cell.angle_alpha   90.00
_cell.angle_beta   90.00
_cell.angle_gamma   90.00
#
_symmetry.space_group_name_H-M   'P 1'
#
loop_
_entity.id
_entity.type
_entity.pdbx_description
1 polymer ?
#
loop_
_entity_poly.entity_id
_entity_poly.type
_entity_poly.pdbx_seq_one_letter_code
_entity_poly.pdbx_strand_id
1 'polypeptide(L)'
;MIELCLLGATGSIGSQVLDLIREKRDVYRLAAFSFGHNINKALDIIEEFEPDLVCAIEELDAKRIKETFPKVEVTFGNKGLQQVATHNCLCPKVINALVGSVGLTPTLSAIEVGRDVYLANKETLVIGGELVMAKAKENNVKIIPIDSEHSAIFQLLNGNDINEVKRIIITASGGSFRDKTRDELEHVTKEDALNHPNWNMGSKITIDSATMMNKGFELIEAHYLFDLPMEKISYIMHKESIIHSLVEFYDGSVFAQMATSDMRLPIKYALEYPSHSYTEMVEPLDLVKVGCLHFNELSLDRFPMLEYAIEAINKGNIYPTILNAANEVAVGLFLEDRIKFLDIEKIVKEALDNPIYEKFTTGELTIPKIMSVDELVRIQILTKYR
;
A
#
# COMPACT_ATOMS: atom_id res chain seq x y z
N MET A 1 24.84 -11.83 -4.83
CA MET A 1 24.14 -10.53 -5.07
C MET A 1 22.66 -10.83 -5.19
N ILE A 2 21.81 -10.09 -4.50
CA ILE A 2 20.34 -10.23 -4.55
C ILE A 2 19.86 -9.28 -5.63
N GLU A 3 19.06 -9.77 -6.57
CA GLU A 3 18.52 -8.98 -7.66
C GLU A 3 17.09 -8.56 -7.39
N LEU A 4 16.81 -7.27 -7.54
CA LEU A 4 15.53 -6.65 -7.22
C LEU A 4 14.75 -6.37 -8.51
N CYS A 5 13.49 -6.81 -8.52
CA CYS A 5 12.49 -6.43 -9.52
C CYS A 5 11.54 -5.42 -8.84
N LEU A 6 11.63 -4.15 -9.22
CA LEU A 6 10.95 -3.05 -8.55
C LEU A 6 9.79 -2.49 -9.39
N LEU A 7 8.58 -2.73 -8.97
CA LEU A 7 7.39 -2.14 -9.56
C LEU A 7 7.15 -0.75 -8.93
N GLY A 8 7.18 0.32 -9.75
CA GLY A 8 6.93 1.69 -9.30
C GLY A 8 8.17 2.45 -8.82
N ALA A 9 9.32 2.29 -9.47
CA ALA A 9 10.61 2.85 -9.06
C ALA A 9 10.65 4.38 -8.91
N THR A 10 9.84 5.13 -9.66
CA THR A 10 9.83 6.60 -9.61
C THR A 10 8.93 7.18 -8.51
N GLY A 11 8.14 6.34 -7.84
CA GLY A 11 7.28 6.71 -6.72
C GLY A 11 8.04 6.97 -5.41
N SER A 12 7.32 7.31 -4.34
CA SER A 12 7.90 7.59 -3.02
C SER A 12 8.64 6.36 -2.45
N ILE A 13 7.95 5.21 -2.38
CA ILE A 13 8.55 3.96 -1.89
C ILE A 13 9.65 3.47 -2.82
N GLY A 14 9.41 3.47 -4.14
CA GLY A 14 10.42 3.06 -5.11
C GLY A 14 11.72 3.84 -4.99
N SER A 15 11.66 5.16 -4.78
CA SER A 15 12.86 6.00 -4.58
C SER A 15 13.64 5.59 -3.33
N GLN A 16 12.94 5.29 -2.23
CA GLN A 16 13.57 4.85 -1.00
C GLN A 16 14.17 3.43 -1.10
N VAL A 17 13.59 2.56 -1.93
CA VAL A 17 14.24 1.28 -2.30
C VAL A 17 15.55 1.54 -3.04
N LEU A 18 15.58 2.49 -3.99
CA LEU A 18 16.80 2.85 -4.71
C LEU A 18 17.87 3.41 -3.77
N ASP A 19 17.49 4.17 -2.74
CA ASP A 19 18.43 4.65 -1.73
C ASP A 19 19.10 3.48 -0.99
N LEU A 20 18.33 2.45 -0.61
CA LEU A 20 18.88 1.23 0.00
C LEU A 20 19.82 0.45 -0.93
N ILE A 21 19.52 0.40 -2.24
CA ILE A 21 20.43 -0.19 -3.22
C ILE A 21 21.74 0.61 -3.28
N ARG A 22 21.69 1.95 -3.25
CA ARG A 22 22.86 2.83 -3.22
C ARG A 22 23.75 2.58 -2.02
N GLU A 23 23.16 2.40 -0.83
CA GLU A 23 23.88 2.11 0.41
C GLU A 23 24.59 0.75 0.36
N LYS A 24 24.00 -0.26 -0.34
CA LYS A 24 24.47 -1.65 -0.34
C LYS A 24 24.59 -2.23 -1.75
N ARG A 25 25.34 -1.56 -2.63
CA ARG A 25 25.56 -2.00 -4.02
C ARG A 25 26.32 -3.32 -4.15
N ASP A 26 27.05 -3.72 -3.13
CA ASP A 26 27.69 -5.03 -3.03
C ASP A 26 26.70 -6.18 -2.72
N VAL A 27 25.55 -5.86 -2.16
CA VAL A 27 24.52 -6.82 -1.78
C VAL A 27 23.37 -6.85 -2.82
N TYR A 28 22.90 -5.66 -3.24
CA TYR A 28 21.71 -5.49 -4.08
C TYR A 28 22.04 -4.96 -5.48
N ARG A 29 21.31 -5.48 -6.48
CA ARG A 29 21.27 -4.96 -7.86
C ARG A 29 19.84 -4.74 -8.29
N LEU A 30 19.56 -3.62 -8.97
CA LEU A 30 18.30 -3.40 -9.66
C LEU A 30 18.32 -4.13 -11.00
N ALA A 31 17.65 -5.28 -11.10
CA ALA A 31 17.62 -6.08 -12.33
C ALA A 31 16.52 -5.62 -13.29
N ALA A 32 15.33 -5.31 -12.75
CA ALA A 32 14.21 -4.84 -13.55
C ALA A 32 13.40 -3.81 -12.77
N PHE A 33 12.80 -2.84 -13.48
CA PHE A 33 11.87 -1.93 -12.83
C PHE A 33 10.75 -1.45 -13.75
N SER A 34 9.68 -0.96 -13.14
CA SER A 34 8.62 -0.20 -13.82
C SER A 34 8.52 1.21 -13.27
N PHE A 35 7.98 2.12 -14.07
CA PHE A 35 7.71 3.49 -13.67
C PHE A 35 6.39 4.00 -14.23
N GLY A 36 5.86 5.08 -13.60
CA GLY A 36 4.66 5.79 -14.05
C GLY A 36 4.97 6.84 -15.11
N HIS A 37 4.55 8.08 -14.86
CA HIS A 37 4.66 9.18 -15.82
C HIS A 37 5.99 9.95 -15.77
N ASN A 38 6.86 9.70 -14.80
CA ASN A 38 8.11 10.44 -14.64
C ASN A 38 9.25 9.82 -15.44
N ILE A 39 9.21 10.02 -16.77
CA ILE A 39 10.21 9.51 -17.71
C ILE A 39 11.62 10.04 -17.40
N ASN A 40 11.77 11.32 -17.03
CA ASN A 40 13.10 11.88 -16.78
C ASN A 40 13.78 11.16 -15.60
N LYS A 41 13.06 10.96 -14.49
CA LYS A 41 13.59 10.17 -13.38
C LYS A 41 13.85 8.71 -13.75
N ALA A 42 13.07 8.12 -14.66
CA ALA A 42 13.33 6.78 -15.16
C ALA A 42 14.63 6.70 -15.96
N LEU A 43 14.94 7.70 -16.81
CA LEU A 43 16.21 7.78 -17.55
C LEU A 43 17.41 7.87 -16.59
N ASP A 44 17.33 8.71 -15.54
CA ASP A 44 18.37 8.81 -14.50
C ASP A 44 18.60 7.45 -13.80
N ILE A 45 17.51 6.72 -13.48
CA ILE A 45 17.57 5.38 -12.86
C ILE A 45 18.25 4.39 -13.81
N ILE A 46 17.94 4.42 -15.10
CA ILE A 46 18.56 3.53 -16.09
C ILE A 46 20.07 3.80 -16.19
N GLU A 47 20.46 5.06 -16.25
CA GLU A 47 21.87 5.46 -16.33
C GLU A 47 22.65 5.06 -15.06
N GLU A 48 22.01 5.20 -13.87
CA GLU A 48 22.68 4.92 -12.61
C GLU A 48 22.79 3.42 -12.28
N PHE A 49 21.73 2.64 -12.56
CA PHE A 49 21.61 1.26 -12.08
C PHE A 49 21.79 0.19 -13.18
N GLU A 50 21.80 0.58 -14.44
CA GLU A 50 21.99 -0.31 -15.59
C GLU A 50 21.12 -1.59 -15.52
N PRO A 51 19.77 -1.46 -15.44
CA PRO A 51 18.87 -2.61 -15.34
C PRO A 51 18.83 -3.40 -16.65
N ASP A 52 18.45 -4.67 -16.55
CA ASP A 52 18.26 -5.53 -17.73
C ASP A 52 16.92 -5.21 -18.43
N LEU A 53 15.85 -4.94 -17.66
CA LEU A 53 14.48 -4.72 -18.16
C LEU A 53 13.84 -3.47 -17.52
N VAL A 54 13.18 -2.67 -18.37
CA VAL A 54 12.40 -1.51 -17.93
C VAL A 54 11.00 -1.57 -18.53
N CYS A 55 9.98 -1.29 -17.69
CA CYS A 55 8.60 -1.19 -18.13
C CYS A 55 8.07 0.24 -17.95
N ALA A 56 7.62 0.85 -19.05
CA ALA A 56 6.87 2.11 -19.04
C ALA A 56 5.36 1.86 -18.95
N ILE A 57 4.57 2.85 -18.52
CA ILE A 57 3.12 2.80 -18.70
C ILE A 57 2.77 2.94 -20.18
N GLU A 58 3.35 3.94 -20.84
CA GLU A 58 3.02 4.33 -22.21
C GLU A 58 4.04 3.79 -23.24
N GLU A 59 3.56 3.37 -24.40
CA GLU A 59 4.40 2.90 -25.51
C GLU A 59 5.37 3.98 -26.01
N LEU A 60 4.96 5.25 -25.94
CA LEU A 60 5.79 6.38 -26.38
C LEU A 60 7.04 6.52 -25.50
N ASP A 61 6.89 6.39 -24.19
CA ASP A 61 8.01 6.43 -23.25
C ASP A 61 8.93 5.21 -23.44
N ALA A 62 8.35 4.04 -23.69
CA ALA A 62 9.13 2.83 -24.00
C ALA A 62 10.02 3.03 -25.26
N LYS A 63 9.49 3.63 -26.33
CA LYS A 63 10.24 3.95 -27.54
C LYS A 63 11.40 4.92 -27.23
N ARG A 64 11.13 5.99 -26.48
CA ARG A 64 12.14 6.97 -26.09
C ARG A 64 13.29 6.33 -25.30
N ILE A 65 12.97 5.43 -24.35
CA ILE A 65 13.99 4.69 -23.59
C ILE A 65 14.82 3.82 -24.53
N LYS A 66 14.18 3.07 -25.45
CA LYS A 66 14.88 2.18 -26.38
C LYS A 66 15.83 2.90 -27.32
N GLU A 67 15.47 4.13 -27.73
CA GLU A 67 16.33 4.99 -28.54
C GLU A 67 17.54 5.49 -27.74
N THR A 68 17.34 5.85 -26.46
CA THR A 68 18.39 6.40 -25.58
C THR A 68 19.32 5.30 -25.06
N PHE A 69 18.76 4.14 -24.70
CA PHE A 69 19.47 2.99 -24.11
C PHE A 69 19.21 1.70 -24.93
N PRO A 70 19.86 1.53 -26.10
CA PRO A 70 19.56 0.41 -27.00
C PRO A 70 19.82 -0.98 -26.42
N LYS A 71 20.66 -1.09 -25.38
CA LYS A 71 21.02 -2.36 -24.76
C LYS A 71 19.96 -2.82 -23.72
N VAL A 72 19.17 -1.91 -23.17
CA VAL A 72 18.15 -2.23 -22.17
C VAL A 72 16.95 -2.89 -22.87
N GLU A 73 16.45 -3.97 -22.29
CA GLU A 73 15.15 -4.51 -22.69
C GLU A 73 14.02 -3.57 -22.23
N VAL A 74 13.08 -3.24 -23.12
CA VAL A 74 12.03 -2.28 -22.81
C VAL A 74 10.68 -2.86 -23.17
N THR A 75 9.74 -2.73 -22.24
CA THR A 75 8.36 -3.17 -22.38
C THR A 75 7.41 -2.07 -21.89
N PHE A 76 6.08 -2.27 -22.06
CA PHE A 76 5.10 -1.28 -21.60
C PHE A 76 3.76 -1.90 -21.21
N GLY A 77 2.96 -1.13 -20.45
CA GLY A 77 1.61 -1.47 -20.05
C GLY A 77 1.52 -2.66 -19.09
N ASN A 78 0.31 -3.18 -18.91
CA ASN A 78 0.05 -4.24 -17.91
C ASN A 78 0.85 -5.54 -18.15
N LYS A 79 1.06 -5.93 -19.41
CA LYS A 79 1.91 -7.08 -19.72
C LYS A 79 3.37 -6.84 -19.33
N GLY A 80 3.84 -5.62 -19.51
CA GLY A 80 5.19 -5.22 -19.11
C GLY A 80 5.38 -5.27 -17.58
N LEU A 81 4.37 -4.89 -16.79
CA LEU A 81 4.43 -5.04 -15.34
C LEU A 81 4.60 -6.50 -14.91
N GLN A 82 3.89 -7.42 -15.56
CA GLN A 82 4.05 -8.86 -15.30
C GLN A 82 5.45 -9.34 -15.70
N GLN A 83 6.00 -8.86 -16.82
CA GLN A 83 7.37 -9.19 -17.24
C GLN A 83 8.41 -8.72 -16.22
N VAL A 84 8.27 -7.52 -15.64
CA VAL A 84 9.14 -7.06 -14.55
C VAL A 84 9.00 -7.96 -13.32
N ALA A 85 7.79 -8.30 -12.92
CA ALA A 85 7.53 -9.16 -11.76
C ALA A 85 8.07 -10.60 -11.93
N THR A 86 8.17 -11.07 -13.18
CA THR A 86 8.63 -12.42 -13.52
C THR A 86 10.00 -12.44 -14.21
N HIS A 87 10.71 -11.30 -14.25
CA HIS A 87 12.00 -11.19 -14.93
C HIS A 87 13.01 -12.22 -14.43
N ASN A 88 13.61 -12.99 -15.34
CA ASN A 88 14.52 -14.07 -14.98
C ASN A 88 15.88 -13.51 -14.52
N CYS A 89 16.09 -13.49 -13.22
CA CYS A 89 17.31 -13.02 -12.57
C CYS A 89 17.67 -13.89 -11.35
N LEU A 90 18.87 -13.67 -10.79
CA LEU A 90 19.39 -14.47 -9.67
C LEU A 90 18.78 -14.01 -8.32
N CYS A 91 18.29 -14.99 -7.52
CA CYS A 91 17.72 -14.71 -6.20
C CYS A 91 16.73 -13.52 -6.20
N PRO A 92 15.70 -13.53 -7.05
CA PRO A 92 14.84 -12.38 -7.27
C PRO A 92 14.02 -12.04 -6.02
N LYS A 93 13.97 -10.75 -5.67
CA LYS A 93 13.01 -10.18 -4.73
C LYS A 93 12.11 -9.22 -5.50
N VAL A 94 10.81 -9.48 -5.49
CA VAL A 94 9.83 -8.65 -6.20
C VAL A 94 9.23 -7.63 -5.23
N ILE A 95 9.48 -6.35 -5.47
CA ILE A 95 8.95 -5.26 -4.65
C ILE A 95 7.79 -4.62 -5.41
N ASN A 96 6.59 -4.69 -4.85
CA ASN A 96 5.43 -4.02 -5.41
C ASN A 96 5.17 -2.69 -4.68
N ALA A 97 5.58 -1.58 -5.30
CA ALA A 97 5.38 -0.22 -4.85
C ALA A 97 4.50 0.59 -5.84
N LEU A 98 3.61 -0.10 -6.57
CA LEU A 98 2.57 0.53 -7.39
C LEU A 98 1.50 1.17 -6.52
N VAL A 99 0.68 2.02 -7.13
CA VAL A 99 -0.47 2.67 -6.48
C VAL A 99 -1.75 2.16 -7.13
N GLY A 100 -2.74 1.78 -6.31
CA GLY A 100 -4.05 1.35 -6.80
C GLY A 100 -4.14 -0.10 -7.24
N SER A 101 -5.26 -0.46 -7.86
CA SER A 101 -5.63 -1.84 -8.24
C SER A 101 -4.68 -2.51 -9.24
N VAL A 102 -3.87 -1.75 -9.96
CA VAL A 102 -2.93 -2.25 -10.99
C VAL A 102 -1.86 -3.19 -10.42
N GLY A 103 -1.61 -3.13 -9.12
CA GLY A 103 -0.63 -3.99 -8.42
C GLY A 103 -1.03 -5.47 -8.30
N LEU A 104 -2.32 -5.80 -8.41
CA LEU A 104 -2.82 -7.17 -8.19
C LEU A 104 -2.23 -8.17 -9.20
N THR A 105 -2.34 -7.89 -10.48
CA THR A 105 -1.93 -8.83 -11.54
C THR A 105 -0.42 -9.14 -11.51
N PRO A 106 0.51 -8.15 -11.44
CA PRO A 106 1.94 -8.47 -11.34
C PRO A 106 2.31 -9.17 -10.02
N THR A 107 1.59 -8.92 -8.90
CA THR A 107 1.76 -9.68 -7.67
C THR A 107 1.44 -11.16 -7.87
N LEU A 108 0.29 -11.47 -8.45
CA LEU A 108 -0.09 -12.86 -8.73
C LEU A 108 0.88 -13.52 -9.70
N SER A 109 1.35 -12.81 -10.74
CA SER A 109 2.36 -13.33 -11.67
C SER A 109 3.69 -13.67 -10.97
N ALA A 110 4.14 -12.86 -10.01
CA ALA A 110 5.32 -13.16 -9.20
C ALA A 110 5.12 -14.43 -8.35
N ILE A 111 3.96 -14.57 -7.71
CA ILE A 111 3.60 -15.73 -6.89
C ILE A 111 3.57 -17.00 -7.74
N GLU A 112 2.96 -16.98 -8.93
CA GLU A 112 2.85 -18.12 -9.84
C GLU A 112 4.21 -18.66 -10.31
N VAL A 113 5.25 -17.83 -10.34
CA VAL A 113 6.63 -18.24 -10.64
C VAL A 113 7.46 -18.49 -9.37
N GLY A 114 6.82 -18.62 -8.21
CA GLY A 114 7.46 -19.02 -6.95
C GLY A 114 8.32 -17.91 -6.31
N ARG A 115 7.97 -16.64 -6.47
CA ARG A 115 8.73 -15.50 -5.91
C ARG A 115 8.06 -14.89 -4.70
N ASP A 116 8.84 -14.65 -3.65
CA ASP A 116 8.41 -13.83 -2.52
C ASP A 116 8.13 -12.39 -2.97
N VAL A 117 7.02 -11.84 -2.46
CA VAL A 117 6.59 -10.48 -2.78
C VAL A 117 6.74 -9.57 -1.58
N TYR A 118 7.47 -8.49 -1.75
CA TYR A 118 7.68 -7.41 -0.78
C TYR A 118 6.64 -6.33 -1.10
N LEU A 119 5.56 -6.31 -0.33
CA LEU A 119 4.33 -5.60 -0.69
C LEU A 119 4.20 -4.27 0.02
N ALA A 120 4.26 -3.17 -0.76
CA ALA A 120 3.89 -1.83 -0.32
C ALA A 120 2.51 -1.38 -0.88
N ASN A 121 2.04 -2.04 -1.95
CA ASN A 121 0.75 -1.77 -2.56
C ASN A 121 -0.38 -2.47 -1.78
N LYS A 122 -0.95 -1.80 -0.79
CA LYS A 122 -2.02 -2.36 0.05
C LYS A 122 -3.29 -2.69 -0.72
N GLU A 123 -3.57 -1.95 -1.79
CA GLU A 123 -4.75 -2.16 -2.63
C GLU A 123 -4.78 -3.57 -3.23
N THR A 124 -3.63 -4.18 -3.47
CA THR A 124 -3.51 -5.59 -3.90
C THR A 124 -4.24 -6.53 -2.94
N LEU A 125 -4.04 -6.38 -1.63
CA LEU A 125 -4.72 -7.21 -0.63
C LEU A 125 -6.15 -6.74 -0.36
N VAL A 126 -6.43 -5.45 -0.50
CA VAL A 126 -7.80 -4.93 -0.38
C VAL A 126 -8.72 -5.58 -1.42
N ILE A 127 -8.33 -5.57 -2.70
CA ILE A 127 -9.20 -6.04 -3.79
C ILE A 127 -9.12 -7.54 -4.06
N GLY A 128 -8.02 -8.18 -3.68
CA GLY A 128 -7.77 -9.58 -4.02
C GLY A 128 -7.10 -10.39 -2.91
N GLY A 129 -7.19 -9.96 -1.63
CA GLY A 129 -6.45 -10.57 -0.53
C GLY A 129 -6.70 -12.07 -0.37
N GLU A 130 -7.96 -12.50 -0.44
CA GLU A 130 -8.31 -13.93 -0.42
C GLU A 130 -7.57 -14.70 -1.53
N LEU A 131 -7.60 -14.19 -2.76
CA LEU A 131 -6.95 -14.83 -3.90
C LEU A 131 -5.42 -14.83 -3.79
N VAL A 132 -4.85 -13.68 -3.38
CA VAL A 132 -3.39 -13.51 -3.21
C VAL A 132 -2.84 -14.44 -2.14
N MET A 133 -3.47 -14.48 -0.96
CA MET A 133 -2.98 -15.30 0.15
C MET A 133 -3.18 -16.80 -0.11
N ALA A 134 -4.29 -17.19 -0.77
CA ALA A 134 -4.50 -18.57 -1.20
C ALA A 134 -3.41 -19.01 -2.19
N LYS A 135 -3.12 -18.18 -3.21
CA LYS A 135 -2.07 -18.45 -4.20
C LYS A 135 -0.66 -18.45 -3.59
N ALA A 136 -0.37 -17.55 -2.65
CA ALA A 136 0.90 -17.53 -1.94
C ALA A 136 1.12 -18.82 -1.15
N LYS A 137 0.09 -19.31 -0.44
CA LYS A 137 0.13 -20.58 0.28
C LYS A 137 0.29 -21.78 -0.65
N GLU A 138 -0.45 -21.82 -1.76
CA GLU A 138 -0.36 -22.88 -2.77
C GLU A 138 1.05 -23.00 -3.36
N ASN A 139 1.72 -21.88 -3.64
CA ASN A 139 3.05 -21.83 -4.24
C ASN A 139 4.18 -21.77 -3.20
N ASN A 140 3.88 -21.84 -1.89
CA ASN A 140 4.86 -21.72 -0.79
C ASN A 140 5.69 -20.42 -0.88
N VAL A 141 5.03 -19.30 -1.20
CA VAL A 141 5.59 -17.97 -1.37
C VAL A 141 5.20 -17.09 -0.17
N LYS A 142 6.09 -16.19 0.24
CA LYS A 142 5.83 -15.23 1.32
C LYS A 142 5.38 -13.89 0.76
N ILE A 143 4.37 -13.32 1.39
CA ILE A 143 4.02 -11.91 1.23
C ILE A 143 4.59 -11.15 2.44
N ILE A 144 5.59 -10.31 2.20
CA ILE A 144 6.31 -9.59 3.25
C ILE A 144 5.86 -8.12 3.21
N PRO A 145 5.25 -7.60 4.28
CA PRO A 145 4.74 -6.25 4.28
C PRO A 145 5.84 -5.19 4.34
N ILE A 146 5.66 -4.13 3.56
CA ILE A 146 6.47 -2.91 3.59
C ILE A 146 5.71 -1.77 4.29
N ASP A 147 4.38 -1.77 4.27
CA ASP A 147 3.59 -0.75 4.98
C ASP A 147 4.01 -0.69 6.45
N SER A 148 4.18 0.51 7.01
CA SER A 148 4.84 0.71 8.31
C SER A 148 4.14 -0.03 9.45
N GLU A 149 2.82 0.01 9.48
CA GLU A 149 2.00 -0.62 10.50
C GLU A 149 2.07 -2.15 10.42
N HIS A 150 2.00 -2.68 9.21
CA HIS A 150 2.07 -4.14 8.98
C HIS A 150 3.49 -4.67 9.17
N SER A 151 4.51 -3.92 8.75
CA SER A 151 5.91 -4.24 9.05
C SER A 151 6.14 -4.29 10.57
N ALA A 152 5.57 -3.36 11.33
CA ALA A 152 5.65 -3.36 12.80
C ALA A 152 5.03 -4.62 13.40
N ILE A 153 3.81 -4.99 12.99
CA ILE A 153 3.16 -6.22 13.45
C ILE A 153 3.98 -7.45 13.06
N PHE A 154 4.47 -7.51 11.82
CA PHE A 154 5.29 -8.59 11.32
C PHE A 154 6.59 -8.78 12.13
N GLN A 155 7.22 -7.67 12.56
CA GLN A 155 8.37 -7.69 13.46
C GLN A 155 8.01 -8.23 14.85
N LEU A 156 6.89 -7.77 15.41
CA LEU A 156 6.43 -8.18 16.74
C LEU A 156 5.97 -9.63 16.81
N LEU A 157 5.50 -10.17 15.69
CA LEU A 157 5.10 -11.59 15.58
C LEU A 157 6.29 -12.52 15.29
N ASN A 158 7.46 -11.98 14.94
CA ASN A 158 8.64 -12.80 14.67
C ASN A 158 9.12 -13.50 15.94
N GLY A 159 8.99 -14.83 15.98
CA GLY A 159 9.32 -15.66 17.13
C GLY A 159 8.21 -15.81 18.18
N ASN A 160 7.04 -15.19 17.97
CA ASN A 160 5.86 -15.36 18.82
C ASN A 160 4.78 -16.21 18.11
N ASP A 161 4.02 -16.97 18.87
CA ASP A 161 2.91 -17.77 18.31
C ASP A 161 1.68 -16.86 18.11
N ILE A 162 1.16 -16.85 16.88
CA ILE A 162 -0.06 -16.10 16.55
C ILE A 162 -1.28 -16.54 17.38
N ASN A 163 -1.29 -17.77 17.87
CA ASN A 163 -2.35 -18.29 18.74
C ASN A 163 -2.35 -17.66 20.14
N GLU A 164 -1.23 -17.10 20.59
CA GLU A 164 -1.10 -16.36 21.85
C GLU A 164 -1.55 -14.91 21.72
N VAL A 165 -1.79 -14.45 20.48
CA VAL A 165 -2.22 -13.06 20.20
C VAL A 165 -3.71 -12.91 20.51
N LYS A 166 -4.00 -12.02 21.46
CA LYS A 166 -5.37 -11.60 21.79
C LYS A 166 -5.91 -10.66 20.72
N ARG A 167 -5.11 -9.65 20.33
CA ARG A 167 -5.41 -8.72 19.23
C ARG A 167 -4.18 -7.98 18.76
N ILE A 168 -4.26 -7.45 17.55
CA ILE A 168 -3.33 -6.44 17.05
C ILE A 168 -3.98 -5.05 17.12
N ILE A 169 -3.16 -4.00 17.28
CA ILE A 169 -3.63 -2.63 17.40
C ILE A 169 -2.86 -1.77 16.40
N ILE A 170 -3.54 -1.35 15.34
CA ILE A 170 -2.98 -0.51 14.28
C ILE A 170 -3.07 0.96 14.72
N THR A 171 -1.95 1.67 14.70
CA THR A 171 -1.92 3.10 15.04
C THR A 171 -2.28 3.96 13.83
N ALA A 172 -2.89 5.10 14.06
CA ALA A 172 -3.22 6.11 13.04
C ALA A 172 -2.72 7.48 13.45
N SER A 173 -2.07 8.21 12.55
CA SER A 173 -1.67 9.62 12.78
C SER A 173 -2.86 10.56 12.96
N GLY A 174 -4.05 10.15 12.48
CA GLY A 174 -5.26 10.95 12.41
C GLY A 174 -5.36 11.82 11.14
N GLY A 175 -4.32 11.80 10.29
CA GLY A 175 -4.29 12.53 9.02
C GLY A 175 -4.22 14.06 9.18
N SER A 176 -4.34 14.76 8.06
CA SER A 176 -4.27 16.24 8.00
C SER A 176 -5.36 16.93 8.80
N PHE A 177 -6.48 16.27 9.01
CA PHE A 177 -7.65 16.84 9.67
C PHE A 177 -7.94 16.28 11.06
N ARG A 178 -6.96 15.64 11.70
CA ARG A 178 -7.11 14.99 13.01
C ARG A 178 -7.66 15.88 14.12
N ASP A 179 -7.49 17.20 14.03
CA ASP A 179 -7.93 18.18 15.03
C ASP A 179 -9.16 19.00 14.59
N LYS A 180 -9.69 18.76 13.36
CA LYS A 180 -10.87 19.48 12.85
C LYS A 180 -12.18 18.79 13.26
N THR A 181 -13.21 19.57 13.49
CA THR A 181 -14.58 19.11 13.66
C THR A 181 -15.22 18.76 12.30
N ARG A 182 -16.35 18.05 12.33
CA ARG A 182 -17.08 17.66 11.11
C ARG A 182 -17.48 18.87 10.27
N ASP A 183 -17.99 19.93 10.92
CA ASP A 183 -18.42 21.17 10.25
C ASP A 183 -17.26 21.89 9.58
N GLU A 184 -16.07 21.89 10.18
CA GLU A 184 -14.88 22.48 9.59
C GLU A 184 -14.41 21.75 8.32
N LEU A 185 -14.76 20.48 8.14
CA LEU A 185 -14.40 19.71 6.94
C LEU A 185 -15.21 20.12 5.70
N GLU A 186 -16.34 20.85 5.85
CA GLU A 186 -17.12 21.32 4.69
C GLU A 186 -16.37 22.34 3.83
N HIS A 187 -15.38 23.02 4.42
CA HIS A 187 -14.68 24.15 3.81
C HIS A 187 -13.20 23.91 3.55
N VAL A 188 -12.70 22.69 3.78
CA VAL A 188 -11.29 22.36 3.56
C VAL A 188 -10.96 22.29 2.08
N THR A 189 -9.74 22.74 1.75
CA THR A 189 -9.21 22.70 0.39
C THR A 189 -8.35 21.47 0.15
N LYS A 190 -7.97 21.25 -1.09
CA LYS A 190 -7.01 20.23 -1.50
C LYS A 190 -5.64 20.47 -0.84
N GLU A 191 -5.20 21.70 -0.79
CA GLU A 191 -3.94 22.13 -0.18
C GLU A 191 -3.92 21.80 1.31
N ASP A 192 -5.03 22.07 2.03
CA ASP A 192 -5.18 21.69 3.44
C ASP A 192 -5.07 20.18 3.63
N ALA A 193 -5.73 19.41 2.76
CA ALA A 193 -5.75 17.96 2.83
C ALA A 193 -4.37 17.32 2.53
N LEU A 194 -3.60 17.92 1.62
CA LEU A 194 -2.26 17.46 1.25
C LEU A 194 -1.17 17.81 2.28
N ASN A 195 -1.46 18.63 3.26
CA ASN A 195 -0.51 19.02 4.31
C ASN A 195 -0.53 18.04 5.49
N HIS A 196 0.08 16.87 5.30
CA HIS A 196 0.12 15.85 6.36
C HIS A 196 1.15 16.23 7.44
N PRO A 197 0.79 16.13 8.75
CA PRO A 197 1.64 16.65 9.84
C PRO A 197 2.92 15.86 10.11
N ASN A 198 2.97 14.57 9.79
CA ASN A 198 4.07 13.67 10.17
C ASN A 198 4.81 13.07 8.97
N TRP A 199 4.12 12.85 7.84
CA TRP A 199 4.64 12.09 6.72
C TRP A 199 4.68 12.91 5.43
N ASN A 200 5.74 12.72 4.64
CA ASN A 200 5.79 13.22 3.26
C ASN A 200 5.44 12.08 2.30
N MET A 201 4.22 12.07 1.80
CA MET A 201 3.65 10.98 1.02
C MET A 201 3.13 11.46 -0.34
N GLY A 202 2.78 10.50 -1.21
CA GLY A 202 2.07 10.79 -2.45
C GLY A 202 0.67 11.38 -2.20
N SER A 203 0.13 12.11 -3.18
CA SER A 203 -1.15 12.82 -3.03
C SER A 203 -2.31 11.89 -2.67
N LYS A 204 -2.46 10.76 -3.37
CA LYS A 204 -3.57 9.81 -3.12
C LYS A 204 -3.59 9.31 -1.68
N ILE A 205 -2.48 8.78 -1.18
CA ILE A 205 -2.40 8.24 0.19
C ILE A 205 -2.54 9.34 1.25
N THR A 206 -2.16 10.59 0.95
CA THR A 206 -2.35 11.72 1.86
C THR A 206 -3.84 12.04 2.04
N ILE A 207 -4.63 12.01 0.94
CA ILE A 207 -6.08 12.15 1.02
C ILE A 207 -6.71 10.95 1.73
N ASP A 208 -6.27 9.73 1.45
CA ASP A 208 -6.74 8.53 2.15
C ASP A 208 -6.46 8.60 3.65
N SER A 209 -5.33 9.19 4.05
CA SER A 209 -5.02 9.45 5.46
C SER A 209 -5.99 10.48 6.07
N ALA A 210 -6.29 11.57 5.35
CA ALA A 210 -7.20 12.61 5.80
C ALA A 210 -8.64 12.12 5.98
N THR A 211 -9.10 11.17 5.13
CA THR A 211 -10.43 10.54 5.22
C THR A 211 -10.47 9.34 6.17
N MET A 212 -9.34 8.83 6.65
CA MET A 212 -9.15 7.55 7.34
C MET A 212 -9.39 6.31 6.45
N MET A 213 -9.56 6.46 5.13
CA MET A 213 -9.62 5.30 4.23
C MET A 213 -8.31 4.52 4.22
N ASN A 214 -7.15 5.22 4.34
CA ASN A 214 -5.86 4.54 4.47
C ASN A 214 -5.88 3.53 5.62
N LYS A 215 -6.40 3.93 6.78
CA LYS A 215 -6.54 3.05 7.95
C LYS A 215 -7.56 1.94 7.69
N GLY A 216 -8.66 2.24 6.99
CA GLY A 216 -9.61 1.22 6.54
C GLY A 216 -8.96 0.15 5.67
N PHE A 217 -8.14 0.54 4.70
CA PHE A 217 -7.38 -0.41 3.87
C PHE A 217 -6.37 -1.23 4.69
N GLU A 218 -5.72 -0.61 5.65
CA GLU A 218 -4.78 -1.29 6.54
C GLU A 218 -5.46 -2.34 7.43
N LEU A 219 -6.69 -2.13 7.89
CA LEU A 219 -7.45 -3.16 8.61
C LEU A 219 -7.71 -4.38 7.70
N ILE A 220 -8.09 -4.14 6.45
CA ILE A 220 -8.32 -5.20 5.45
C ILE A 220 -7.01 -5.94 5.15
N GLU A 221 -5.92 -5.21 4.94
CA GLU A 221 -4.60 -5.78 4.68
C GLU A 221 -4.13 -6.64 5.85
N ALA A 222 -4.27 -6.17 7.09
CA ALA A 222 -3.90 -6.92 8.28
C ALA A 222 -4.71 -8.21 8.45
N HIS A 223 -6.02 -8.18 8.15
CA HIS A 223 -6.87 -9.36 8.13
C HIS A 223 -6.28 -10.47 7.26
N TYR A 224 -5.89 -10.13 6.04
CA TYR A 224 -5.34 -11.11 5.11
C TYR A 224 -3.90 -11.51 5.43
N LEU A 225 -3.01 -10.56 5.74
CA LEU A 225 -1.59 -10.84 5.99
C LEU A 225 -1.36 -11.75 7.20
N PHE A 226 -2.12 -11.53 8.28
CA PHE A 226 -1.91 -12.21 9.55
C PHE A 226 -2.94 -13.30 9.81
N ASP A 227 -3.87 -13.53 8.88
CA ASP A 227 -4.96 -14.51 9.01
C ASP A 227 -5.75 -14.33 10.33
N LEU A 228 -6.04 -13.07 10.68
CA LEU A 228 -6.77 -12.71 11.89
C LEU A 228 -8.20 -12.25 11.56
N PRO A 229 -9.21 -12.69 12.30
CA PRO A 229 -10.56 -12.18 12.14
C PRO A 229 -10.64 -10.72 12.56
N MET A 230 -11.57 -9.95 11.97
CA MET A 230 -11.69 -8.50 12.19
C MET A 230 -11.87 -8.11 13.66
N GLU A 231 -12.47 -8.97 14.47
CA GLU A 231 -12.67 -8.76 15.92
C GLU A 231 -11.35 -8.72 16.72
N LYS A 232 -10.29 -9.28 16.15
CA LYS A 232 -8.93 -9.24 16.72
C LYS A 232 -8.08 -8.09 16.17
N ILE A 233 -8.62 -7.26 15.29
CA ILE A 233 -7.92 -6.13 14.69
C ILE A 233 -8.52 -4.84 15.23
N SER A 234 -7.76 -4.12 16.03
CA SER A 234 -8.15 -2.86 16.64
C SER A 234 -7.36 -1.71 16.04
N TYR A 235 -7.80 -0.49 16.28
CA TYR A 235 -7.11 0.71 15.83
C TYR A 235 -7.16 1.79 16.93
N ILE A 236 -6.13 2.66 16.94
CA ILE A 236 -6.02 3.75 17.90
C ILE A 236 -5.34 4.95 17.25
N MET A 237 -5.76 6.16 17.60
CA MET A 237 -5.06 7.37 17.16
C MET A 237 -3.82 7.62 18.00
N HIS A 238 -2.67 7.77 17.34
CA HIS A 238 -1.37 8.10 17.91
C HIS A 238 -0.72 9.20 17.06
N LYS A 239 -0.90 10.46 17.50
CA LYS A 239 -0.56 11.67 16.72
C LYS A 239 0.92 11.81 16.38
N GLU A 240 1.79 11.30 17.23
CA GLU A 240 3.25 11.39 17.05
C GLU A 240 3.77 10.46 15.96
N SER A 241 3.03 9.40 15.60
CA SER A 241 3.43 8.39 14.61
C SER A 241 4.79 7.74 14.92
N ILE A 242 5.12 7.56 16.20
CA ILE A 242 6.35 6.92 16.68
C ILE A 242 6.12 5.44 16.94
N ILE A 243 4.99 5.07 17.54
CA ILE A 243 4.55 3.69 17.63
C ILE A 243 3.80 3.37 16.33
N HIS A 244 4.34 2.43 15.55
CA HIS A 244 3.77 2.07 14.27
C HIS A 244 2.66 1.02 14.38
N SER A 245 2.74 0.09 15.33
CA SER A 245 1.65 -0.80 15.75
C SER A 245 1.98 -1.51 17.05
N LEU A 246 0.98 -2.19 17.64
CA LEU A 246 1.11 -2.95 18.87
C LEU A 246 0.47 -4.34 18.71
N VAL A 247 0.98 -5.29 19.51
CA VAL A 247 0.41 -6.64 19.65
C VAL A 247 0.09 -6.86 21.12
N GLU A 248 -1.16 -7.19 21.45
CA GLU A 248 -1.61 -7.57 22.79
C GLU A 248 -1.75 -9.10 22.85
N PHE A 249 -1.12 -9.70 23.86
CA PHE A 249 -1.17 -11.13 24.11
C PHE A 249 -2.24 -11.49 25.16
N TYR A 250 -2.60 -12.78 25.26
CA TYR A 250 -3.62 -13.23 26.20
C TYR A 250 -3.20 -13.10 27.68
N ASP A 251 -1.89 -13.02 27.98
CA ASP A 251 -1.39 -12.76 29.33
C ASP A 251 -1.52 -11.28 29.76
N GLY A 252 -1.99 -10.42 28.83
CA GLY A 252 -2.17 -8.97 29.06
C GLY A 252 -0.95 -8.13 28.72
N SER A 253 0.17 -8.74 28.27
CA SER A 253 1.31 -7.96 27.79
C SER A 253 1.01 -7.30 26.44
N VAL A 254 1.55 -6.09 26.24
CA VAL A 254 1.43 -5.34 24.99
C VAL A 254 2.82 -5.00 24.48
N PHE A 255 3.16 -5.47 23.29
CA PHE A 255 4.40 -5.16 22.62
C PHE A 255 4.16 -4.07 21.58
N ALA A 256 5.09 -3.11 21.49
CA ALA A 256 5.04 -1.99 20.54
C ALA A 256 6.31 -1.93 19.72
N GLN A 257 6.19 -1.76 18.41
CA GLN A 257 7.33 -1.40 17.57
C GLN A 257 7.37 0.12 17.43
N MET A 258 8.54 0.70 17.70
CA MET A 258 8.76 2.14 17.72
C MET A 258 9.92 2.52 16.82
N ALA A 259 9.74 3.59 16.03
CA ALA A 259 10.79 4.18 15.18
C ALA A 259 10.45 5.62 14.80
N THR A 260 11.39 6.32 14.18
CA THR A 260 11.12 7.56 13.45
C THR A 260 10.26 7.27 12.22
N SER A 261 9.51 8.27 11.74
CA SER A 261 8.61 8.15 10.57
C SER A 261 9.41 8.16 9.26
N ASP A 262 10.08 7.05 8.96
CA ASP A 262 10.91 6.87 7.76
C ASP A 262 10.64 5.49 7.13
N MET A 263 10.11 5.47 5.90
CA MET A 263 9.78 4.23 5.19
C MET A 263 11.01 3.39 4.81
N ARG A 264 12.23 3.95 4.83
CA ARG A 264 13.46 3.17 4.61
C ARG A 264 13.65 2.09 5.66
N LEU A 265 13.16 2.30 6.88
CA LEU A 265 13.24 1.29 7.94
C LEU A 265 12.41 0.02 7.64
N PRO A 266 11.08 0.10 7.39
CA PRO A 266 10.29 -1.08 7.03
C PRO A 266 10.72 -1.71 5.70
N ILE A 267 11.12 -0.92 4.69
CA ILE A 267 11.66 -1.44 3.43
C ILE A 267 12.93 -2.27 3.70
N LYS A 268 13.86 -1.71 4.46
CA LYS A 268 15.11 -2.38 4.82
C LYS A 268 14.85 -3.67 5.60
N TYR A 269 13.99 -3.61 6.63
CA TYR A 269 13.63 -4.81 7.38
C TYR A 269 13.02 -5.90 6.49
N ALA A 270 12.11 -5.53 5.59
CA ALA A 270 11.53 -6.49 4.65
C ALA A 270 12.61 -7.15 3.79
N LEU A 271 13.56 -6.39 3.24
CA LEU A 271 14.62 -6.91 2.39
C LEU A 271 15.63 -7.79 3.14
N GLU A 272 15.85 -7.54 4.43
CA GLU A 272 16.86 -8.20 5.26
C GLU A 272 16.26 -9.19 6.29
N TYR A 273 14.93 -9.34 6.29
CA TYR A 273 14.22 -10.21 7.23
C TYR A 273 14.92 -11.57 7.39
N PRO A 274 15.11 -12.04 8.66
CA PRO A 274 14.61 -11.46 9.91
C PRO A 274 15.59 -10.52 10.64
N SER A 275 16.60 -9.97 9.98
CA SER A 275 17.70 -9.24 10.59
C SER A 275 17.41 -7.73 10.73
N HIS A 276 17.92 -7.13 11.81
CA HIS A 276 18.00 -5.68 12.02
C HIS A 276 19.44 -5.22 11.82
N SER A 277 19.85 -5.00 10.57
CA SER A 277 21.21 -4.55 10.30
C SER A 277 21.37 -3.03 10.46
N TYR A 278 22.61 -2.57 10.63
CA TYR A 278 22.93 -1.15 10.75
C TYR A 278 22.60 -0.37 9.47
N THR A 279 22.22 0.90 9.62
CA THR A 279 22.06 1.88 8.54
C THR A 279 22.31 3.29 9.08
N GLU A 280 22.90 4.15 8.27
CA GLU A 280 23.05 5.59 8.56
C GLU A 280 21.91 6.43 7.99
N MET A 281 21.04 5.83 7.16
CA MET A 281 19.99 6.57 6.45
C MET A 281 18.79 6.96 7.31
N VAL A 282 18.60 6.29 8.45
CA VAL A 282 17.44 6.52 9.33
C VAL A 282 17.94 7.12 10.65
N GLU A 283 17.37 8.26 11.04
CA GLU A 283 17.69 8.89 12.32
C GLU A 283 17.22 8.01 13.49
N PRO A 284 18.11 7.70 14.46
CA PRO A 284 17.73 6.93 15.64
C PRO A 284 16.66 7.66 16.47
N LEU A 285 15.69 6.90 16.99
CA LEU A 285 14.67 7.42 17.89
C LEU A 285 15.27 7.82 19.24
N ASP A 286 15.10 9.08 19.62
CA ASP A 286 15.50 9.61 20.93
C ASP A 286 14.26 9.80 21.81
N LEU A 287 13.99 8.84 22.70
CA LEU A 287 12.83 8.86 23.58
C LEU A 287 12.84 10.03 24.59
N VAL A 288 14.01 10.55 24.93
CA VAL A 288 14.13 11.72 25.83
C VAL A 288 13.61 12.98 25.12
N LYS A 289 13.97 13.17 23.84
CA LYS A 289 13.43 14.26 23.01
C LYS A 289 11.93 14.12 22.76
N VAL A 290 11.43 12.90 22.58
CA VAL A 290 9.99 12.62 22.39
C VAL A 290 9.20 13.02 23.66
N GLY A 291 9.66 12.61 24.83
CA GLY A 291 9.07 12.96 26.14
C GLY A 291 7.74 12.30 26.44
N CYS A 292 6.70 12.51 25.60
CA CYS A 292 5.35 11.96 25.79
C CYS A 292 4.80 11.33 24.51
N LEU A 293 3.98 10.30 24.68
CA LEU A 293 3.22 9.65 23.63
C LEU A 293 1.73 9.70 23.99
N HIS A 294 0.89 10.07 23.03
CA HIS A 294 -0.53 10.24 23.26
C HIS A 294 -1.36 9.25 22.44
N PHE A 295 -2.41 8.75 23.04
CA PHE A 295 -3.35 7.83 22.43
C PHE A 295 -4.78 8.36 22.61
N ASN A 296 -5.57 8.32 21.54
CA ASN A 296 -6.96 8.75 21.54
C ASN A 296 -7.81 7.75 20.76
N GLU A 297 -9.11 7.74 21.03
CA GLU A 297 -10.07 7.01 20.20
C GLU A 297 -10.24 7.65 18.83
N LEU A 298 -10.48 6.83 17.82
CA LEU A 298 -10.92 7.25 16.50
C LEU A 298 -12.45 7.14 16.43
N SER A 299 -13.12 8.27 16.29
CA SER A 299 -14.59 8.33 16.16
C SER A 299 -15.02 7.94 14.75
N LEU A 300 -15.85 6.91 14.61
CA LEU A 300 -16.44 6.50 13.33
C LEU A 300 -17.42 7.55 12.78
N ASP A 301 -18.15 8.25 13.66
CA ASP A 301 -19.03 9.36 13.23
C ASP A 301 -18.26 10.47 12.52
N ARG A 302 -17.01 10.67 12.95
CA ARG A 302 -16.13 11.67 12.36
C ARG A 302 -15.43 11.16 11.09
N PHE A 303 -15.11 9.88 11.04
CA PHE A 303 -14.40 9.22 9.97
C PHE A 303 -15.17 8.01 9.43
N PRO A 304 -16.30 8.22 8.74
CA PRO A 304 -17.17 7.13 8.30
C PRO A 304 -16.52 6.20 7.28
N MET A 305 -15.46 6.66 6.58
CA MET A 305 -14.71 5.84 5.63
C MET A 305 -14.06 4.61 6.27
N LEU A 306 -13.68 4.71 7.55
CA LEU A 306 -13.17 3.58 8.32
C LEU A 306 -14.26 2.52 8.57
N GLU A 307 -15.49 2.97 8.90
CA GLU A 307 -16.65 2.08 9.05
C GLU A 307 -17.00 1.40 7.72
N TYR A 308 -16.94 2.14 6.60
CA TYR A 308 -17.21 1.58 5.26
C TYR A 308 -16.21 0.49 4.88
N ALA A 309 -14.95 0.63 5.27
CA ALA A 309 -13.95 -0.42 5.05
C ALA A 309 -14.25 -1.68 5.88
N ILE A 310 -14.64 -1.51 7.14
CA ILE A 310 -15.05 -2.62 8.02
C ILE A 310 -16.33 -3.31 7.48
N GLU A 311 -17.29 -2.52 7.00
CA GLU A 311 -18.50 -3.05 6.36
C GLU A 311 -18.15 -3.86 5.10
N ALA A 312 -17.27 -3.32 4.24
CA ALA A 312 -16.88 -3.94 2.99
C ALA A 312 -16.18 -5.30 3.22
N ILE A 313 -15.21 -5.38 4.14
CA ILE A 313 -14.53 -6.65 4.42
C ILE A 313 -15.46 -7.67 5.07
N ASN A 314 -16.38 -7.26 5.95
CA ASN A 314 -17.35 -8.15 6.56
C ASN A 314 -18.36 -8.72 5.55
N LYS A 315 -18.74 -7.94 4.52
CA LYS A 315 -19.52 -8.42 3.38
C LYS A 315 -18.72 -9.35 2.46
N GLY A 316 -17.40 -9.14 2.38
CA GLY A 316 -16.47 -9.96 1.60
C GLY A 316 -16.67 -9.90 0.09
N ASN A 317 -16.09 -10.88 -0.63
CA ASN A 317 -16.17 -11.03 -2.08
C ASN A 317 -15.76 -9.73 -2.81
N ILE A 318 -16.65 -9.10 -3.60
CA ILE A 318 -16.37 -7.90 -4.41
C ILE A 318 -16.46 -6.58 -3.64
N TYR A 319 -16.99 -6.55 -2.41
CA TYR A 319 -17.22 -5.28 -1.69
C TYR A 319 -15.94 -4.49 -1.42
N PRO A 320 -14.80 -5.11 -1.05
CA PRO A 320 -13.53 -4.38 -0.95
C PRO A 320 -13.04 -3.83 -2.30
N THR A 321 -13.36 -4.51 -3.42
CA THR A 321 -13.07 -3.99 -4.76
C THR A 321 -13.90 -2.75 -5.08
N ILE A 322 -15.21 -2.76 -4.75
CA ILE A 322 -16.09 -1.59 -4.91
C ILE A 322 -15.57 -0.42 -4.07
N LEU A 323 -15.25 -0.68 -2.79
CA LEU A 323 -14.68 0.31 -1.88
C LEU A 323 -13.45 0.99 -2.48
N ASN A 324 -12.48 0.19 -2.92
CA ASN A 324 -11.23 0.68 -3.47
C ASN A 324 -11.45 1.49 -4.76
N ALA A 325 -12.20 0.95 -5.72
CA ALA A 325 -12.45 1.60 -7.00
C ALA A 325 -13.20 2.93 -6.83
N ALA A 326 -14.21 2.96 -5.95
CA ALA A 326 -14.95 4.18 -5.63
C ALA A 326 -14.06 5.23 -4.96
N ASN A 327 -13.24 4.81 -3.99
CA ASN A 327 -12.30 5.70 -3.31
C ASN A 327 -11.26 6.27 -4.27
N GLU A 328 -10.64 5.47 -5.12
CA GLU A 328 -9.65 5.96 -6.08
C GLU A 328 -10.23 7.01 -7.03
N VAL A 329 -11.44 6.78 -7.56
CA VAL A 329 -12.10 7.77 -8.43
C VAL A 329 -12.49 9.02 -7.66
N ALA A 330 -13.08 8.89 -6.47
CA ALA A 330 -13.48 10.04 -5.66
C ALA A 330 -12.29 10.91 -5.25
N VAL A 331 -11.19 10.28 -4.83
CA VAL A 331 -9.93 10.98 -4.51
C VAL A 331 -9.37 11.69 -5.75
N GLY A 332 -9.41 11.05 -6.93
CA GLY A 332 -9.00 11.67 -8.18
C GLY A 332 -9.83 12.92 -8.50
N LEU A 333 -11.16 12.83 -8.41
CA LEU A 333 -12.08 13.96 -8.63
C LEU A 333 -11.83 15.11 -7.63
N PHE A 334 -11.53 14.79 -6.37
CA PHE A 334 -11.18 15.80 -5.38
C PHE A 334 -9.84 16.49 -5.70
N LEU A 335 -8.83 15.74 -6.09
CA LEU A 335 -7.52 16.29 -6.50
C LEU A 335 -7.60 17.16 -7.76
N GLU A 336 -8.62 16.93 -8.61
CA GLU A 336 -8.95 17.73 -9.79
C GLU A 336 -9.89 18.92 -9.48
N ASP A 337 -10.21 19.19 -8.20
CA ASP A 337 -11.14 20.23 -7.74
C ASP A 337 -12.58 20.11 -8.32
N ARG A 338 -13.01 18.90 -8.66
CA ARG A 338 -14.34 18.61 -9.25
C ARG A 338 -15.41 18.29 -8.20
N ILE A 339 -14.99 17.89 -7.00
CA ILE A 339 -15.85 17.61 -5.86
C ILE A 339 -15.24 18.18 -4.58
N LYS A 340 -16.04 18.32 -3.51
CA LYS A 340 -15.58 18.72 -2.19
C LYS A 340 -15.06 17.50 -1.39
N PHE A 341 -14.31 17.77 -0.32
CA PHE A 341 -13.72 16.73 0.54
C PHE A 341 -14.76 15.73 1.05
N LEU A 342 -15.87 16.20 1.61
CA LEU A 342 -16.93 15.34 2.15
C LEU A 342 -17.75 14.61 1.06
N ASP A 343 -17.60 14.96 -0.21
CA ASP A 343 -18.23 14.20 -1.29
C ASP A 343 -17.51 12.88 -1.55
N ILE A 344 -16.24 12.74 -1.15
CA ILE A 344 -15.48 11.49 -1.25
C ILE A 344 -16.23 10.37 -0.53
N GLU A 345 -16.61 10.57 0.73
CA GLU A 345 -17.32 9.57 1.54
C GLU A 345 -18.73 9.27 1.01
N LYS A 346 -19.45 10.29 0.49
CA LYS A 346 -20.76 10.10 -0.11
C LYS A 346 -20.69 9.22 -1.35
N ILE A 347 -19.71 9.47 -2.23
CA ILE A 347 -19.49 8.67 -3.45
C ILE A 347 -19.18 7.22 -3.09
N VAL A 348 -18.31 7.00 -2.11
CA VAL A 348 -17.95 5.65 -1.66
C VAL A 348 -19.16 4.93 -1.06
N LYS A 349 -19.94 5.59 -0.20
CA LYS A 349 -21.15 4.98 0.37
C LYS A 349 -22.20 4.66 -0.69
N GLU A 350 -22.46 5.59 -1.60
CA GLU A 350 -23.39 5.36 -2.72
C GLU A 350 -22.95 4.16 -3.61
N ALA A 351 -21.66 3.98 -3.83
CA ALA A 351 -21.15 2.83 -4.55
C ALA A 351 -21.37 1.52 -3.79
N LEU A 352 -21.07 1.49 -2.48
CA LEU A 352 -21.25 0.29 -1.65
C LEU A 352 -22.72 -0.14 -1.51
N ASP A 353 -23.64 0.81 -1.54
CA ASP A 353 -25.09 0.57 -1.40
C ASP A 353 -25.78 0.33 -2.76
N ASN A 354 -25.06 0.41 -3.87
CA ASN A 354 -25.67 0.30 -5.19
C ASN A 354 -26.01 -1.15 -5.56
N PRO A 355 -27.31 -1.50 -5.73
CA PRO A 355 -27.75 -2.87 -5.97
C PRO A 355 -27.29 -3.47 -7.30
N ILE A 356 -26.76 -2.65 -8.22
CA ILE A 356 -26.26 -3.14 -9.52
C ILE A 356 -25.11 -4.14 -9.37
N TYR A 357 -24.39 -4.09 -8.23
CA TYR A 357 -23.27 -4.98 -7.97
C TYR A 357 -23.68 -6.32 -7.32
N GLU A 358 -24.92 -6.46 -6.84
CA GLU A 358 -25.40 -7.70 -6.17
C GLU A 358 -25.21 -8.94 -7.02
N LYS A 359 -25.37 -8.81 -8.34
CA LYS A 359 -25.16 -9.92 -9.29
C LYS A 359 -23.73 -10.50 -9.30
N PHE A 360 -22.77 -9.76 -8.75
CA PHE A 360 -21.36 -10.19 -8.66
C PHE A 360 -20.98 -10.72 -7.27
N THR A 361 -21.88 -10.66 -6.28
CA THR A 361 -21.57 -11.08 -4.90
C THR A 361 -21.54 -12.60 -4.73
N THR A 362 -22.07 -13.36 -5.69
CA THR A 362 -22.14 -14.82 -5.64
C THR A 362 -21.02 -15.47 -6.45
N GLY A 363 -20.63 -16.70 -6.04
CA GLY A 363 -19.58 -17.47 -6.69
C GLY A 363 -18.17 -17.06 -6.27
N GLU A 364 -17.18 -17.77 -6.78
CA GLU A 364 -15.77 -17.60 -6.47
C GLU A 364 -15.24 -16.21 -6.88
N LEU A 365 -14.33 -15.65 -6.07
CA LEU A 365 -13.60 -14.44 -6.41
C LEU A 365 -12.48 -14.78 -7.41
N THR A 366 -12.51 -14.15 -8.58
CA THR A 366 -11.54 -14.35 -9.66
C THR A 366 -10.99 -13.03 -10.18
N ILE A 367 -9.80 -13.04 -10.78
CA ILE A 367 -9.20 -11.82 -11.38
C ILE A 367 -10.17 -11.17 -12.39
N PRO A 368 -10.76 -11.88 -13.36
CA PRO A 368 -11.69 -11.26 -14.30
C PRO A 368 -12.89 -10.60 -13.60
N LYS A 369 -13.40 -11.20 -12.52
CA LYS A 369 -14.51 -10.67 -11.74
C LYS A 369 -14.11 -9.37 -11.02
N ILE A 370 -12.96 -9.37 -10.34
CA ILE A 370 -12.39 -8.18 -9.69
C ILE A 370 -12.24 -7.04 -10.70
N MET A 371 -11.56 -7.30 -11.82
CA MET A 371 -11.31 -6.28 -12.83
C MET A 371 -12.60 -5.74 -13.47
N SER A 372 -13.59 -6.61 -13.72
CA SER A 372 -14.88 -6.20 -14.29
C SER A 372 -15.68 -5.32 -13.32
N VAL A 373 -15.63 -5.61 -12.03
CA VAL A 373 -16.29 -4.80 -11.00
C VAL A 373 -15.58 -3.47 -10.82
N ASP A 374 -14.24 -3.48 -10.72
CA ASP A 374 -13.41 -2.27 -10.61
C ASP A 374 -13.73 -1.30 -11.78
N GLU A 375 -13.71 -1.79 -13.02
CA GLU A 375 -14.01 -1.00 -14.20
C GLU A 375 -15.45 -0.45 -14.19
N LEU A 376 -16.42 -1.29 -13.84
CA LEU A 376 -17.84 -0.90 -13.79
C LEU A 376 -18.07 0.23 -12.76
N VAL A 377 -17.49 0.13 -11.57
CA VAL A 377 -17.58 1.16 -10.53
C VAL A 377 -17.00 2.47 -11.03
N ARG A 378 -15.81 2.43 -11.63
CA ARG A 378 -15.13 3.63 -12.18
C ARG A 378 -15.98 4.31 -13.25
N ILE A 379 -16.49 3.55 -14.22
CA ILE A 379 -17.32 4.09 -15.31
C ILE A 379 -18.59 4.75 -14.76
N GLN A 380 -19.26 4.14 -13.79
CA GLN A 380 -20.49 4.70 -13.21
C GLN A 380 -20.25 6.02 -12.50
N ILE A 381 -19.21 6.09 -11.63
CA ILE A 381 -18.90 7.31 -10.91
C ILE A 381 -18.46 8.41 -11.89
N LEU A 382 -17.53 8.13 -12.81
CA LEU A 382 -17.05 9.11 -13.78
C LEU A 382 -18.18 9.61 -14.72
N THR A 383 -19.17 8.79 -15.02
CA THR A 383 -20.33 9.21 -15.81
C THR A 383 -21.24 10.17 -15.04
N LYS A 384 -21.40 9.96 -13.72
CA LYS A 384 -22.23 10.80 -12.84
C LYS A 384 -21.59 12.17 -12.57
N TYR A 385 -20.26 12.21 -12.48
CA TYR A 385 -19.46 13.40 -12.11
C TYR A 385 -18.68 13.98 -13.31
N ARG A 386 -19.20 13.86 -14.52
CA ARG A 386 -18.65 14.47 -15.74
C ARG A 386 -18.73 15.99 -15.76
#